data_42cb1ad187a5829eafc06254007e7083
#
_entry.id   42cb1ad187a5829eafc06254007e7083
#
_cell.length_a   1.000
_cell.length_b   1.000
_cell.length_c   1.000
_cell.angle_alpha   90.00
_cell.angle_beta   90.00
_cell.angle_gamma   90.00
#
_symmetry.space_group_name_H-M   'P 1'
#
loop_
_entity.id
_entity.type
_entity.pdbx_description
1 polymer ?
#
loop_
_entity_poly.entity_id
_entity_poly.type
_entity_poly.pdbx_seq_one_letter_code
_entity_poly.pdbx_strand_id
1 'polypeptide(L)' 'MLVTVAGEKKEIEQGTTIAKLIVDEKVENQDYVTVTVNDDFVESEDFDKTEIKENDVIEFLYFMGGGAF' A
#
# COMPACT_ATOMS: atom_id res chain seq x y z
N MET A 1 15.08 1.12 -4.46
CA MET A 1 14.59 -0.16 -5.02
C MET A 1 13.34 0.07 -5.85
N LEU A 2 13.13 -0.78 -6.81
CA LEU A 2 12.01 -0.62 -7.75
C LEU A 2 10.85 -1.51 -7.32
N VAL A 3 9.68 -0.92 -7.23
CA VAL A 3 8.46 -1.63 -6.86
C VAL A 3 7.32 -1.18 -7.77
N THR A 4 6.21 -1.91 -7.72
CA THR A 4 5.01 -1.51 -8.45
C THR A 4 3.98 -1.07 -7.43
N VAL A 5 3.46 0.14 -7.58
CA VAL A 5 2.46 0.69 -6.68
C VAL A 5 1.26 1.14 -7.51
N ALA A 6 0.11 0.55 -7.23
CA ALA A 6 -1.14 0.87 -7.93
C ALA A 6 -0.97 0.78 -9.45
N GLY A 7 -0.25 -0.24 -9.90
CA GLY A 7 -0.04 -0.47 -11.32
C GLY A 7 1.09 0.31 -11.96
N GLU A 8 1.79 1.15 -11.20
CA GLU A 8 2.89 1.94 -11.73
C GLU A 8 4.19 1.56 -11.07
N LYS A 9 5.25 1.51 -11.83
CA LYS A 9 6.57 1.24 -11.28
C LYS A 9 7.12 2.52 -10.65
N LYS A 10 7.64 2.37 -9.44
CA LYS A 10 8.19 3.49 -8.68
C LYS A 10 9.49 3.09 -8.02
N GLU A 11 10.36 4.07 -7.90
CA GLU A 11 11.60 3.90 -7.16
C GLU A 11 11.39 4.40 -5.75
N ILE A 12 11.63 3.56 -4.75
CA ILE A 12 11.50 3.95 -3.35
C ILE A 12 12.74 3.52 -2.59
N GLU A 13 12.93 4.07 -1.41
CA GLU A 13 14.08 3.74 -0.59
C GLU A 13 13.90 2.40 0.10
N GLN A 14 15.00 1.72 0.34
CA GLN A 14 14.97 0.50 1.13
C GLN A 14 14.53 0.81 2.54
N GLY A 15 13.78 -0.11 3.11
CA GLY A 15 13.27 0.09 4.46
C GLY A 15 11.97 0.86 4.52
N THR A 16 11.43 1.26 3.37
CA THR A 16 10.13 1.92 3.34
C THR A 16 9.06 0.94 3.80
N THR A 17 8.23 1.37 4.73
CA THR A 17 7.12 0.56 5.22
C THR A 17 5.86 0.89 4.44
N ILE A 18 4.86 0.03 4.58
CA ILE A 18 3.54 0.28 3.98
C ILE A 18 2.97 1.60 4.52
N ALA A 19 3.12 1.84 5.84
CA ALA A 19 2.62 3.08 6.44
C ALA A 19 3.26 4.30 5.77
N LYS A 20 4.56 4.26 5.54
CA LYS A 20 5.25 5.37 4.89
C LYS A 20 4.77 5.56 3.46
N LEU A 21 4.60 4.46 2.74
CA LEU A 21 4.13 4.51 1.37
C LEU A 21 2.73 5.13 1.29
N ILE A 22 1.86 4.77 2.21
CA ILE A 22 0.50 5.32 2.26
C ILE A 22 0.56 6.84 2.39
N VAL A 23 1.43 7.34 3.24
CA VAL A 23 1.60 8.78 3.41
C VAL A 23 2.16 9.41 2.14
N ASP A 24 3.18 8.79 1.56
CA ASP A 24 3.82 9.32 0.36
C ASP A 24 2.89 9.34 -0.84
N GLU A 25 2.00 8.37 -0.94
CA GLU A 25 1.03 8.29 -2.03
C GLU A 25 -0.22 9.10 -1.75
N LYS A 26 -0.28 9.76 -0.60
CA LYS A 26 -1.40 10.62 -0.22
C LYS A 26 -2.72 9.87 -0.24
N VAL A 27 -2.70 8.66 0.26
CA VAL A 27 -3.90 7.84 0.34
C VAL A 27 -4.83 8.43 1.37
N GLU A 28 -6.05 8.74 0.95
CA GLU A 28 -7.07 9.24 1.85
C GLU A 28 -7.78 8.05 2.51
N ASN A 29 -8.39 8.32 3.66
CA ASN A 29 -9.19 7.31 4.36
C ASN A 29 -8.40 6.04 4.63
N GLN A 30 -7.24 6.20 5.24
CA GLN A 30 -6.36 5.06 5.52
C GLN A 30 -7.04 3.95 6.30
N ASP A 31 -8.09 4.28 7.04
CA ASP A 31 -8.83 3.28 7.82
C ASP A 31 -9.69 2.39 6.94
N TYR A 32 -9.95 2.82 5.72
CA TYR A 32 -10.84 2.10 4.81
C TYR A 32 -10.12 1.50 3.61
N VAL A 33 -8.83 1.68 3.54
CA VAL A 33 -8.07 1.13 2.42
C VAL A 33 -7.56 -0.25 2.80
N THR A 34 -7.68 -1.18 1.87
CA THR A 34 -7.06 -2.48 2.00
C THR A 34 -5.81 -2.48 1.15
N VAL A 35 -4.72 -2.93 1.73
CA VAL A 35 -3.43 -2.97 1.02
C VAL A 35 -3.06 -4.41 0.78
N THR A 36 -2.63 -4.71 -0.44
CA THR A 36 -2.06 -6.02 -0.73
C THR A 36 -0.62 -5.85 -1.18
N VAL A 37 0.20 -6.81 -0.81
CA VAL A 37 1.58 -6.89 -1.26
C VAL A 37 1.73 -8.27 -1.87
N ASN A 38 1.98 -8.31 -3.18
CA ASN A 38 2.08 -9.57 -3.93
C ASN A 38 0.84 -10.43 -3.70
N ASP A 39 -0.34 -9.81 -3.74
CA ASP A 39 -1.65 -10.44 -3.57
C ASP A 39 -1.96 -10.93 -2.15
N ASP A 40 -1.09 -10.62 -1.19
CA ASP A 40 -1.36 -10.95 0.21
C ASP A 40 -1.87 -9.70 0.94
N PHE A 41 -2.95 -9.86 1.69
CA PHE A 41 -3.50 -8.74 2.44
C PHE A 41 -2.59 -8.35 3.61
N VAL A 42 -2.47 -7.05 3.83
CA VAL A 42 -1.73 -6.52 4.97
C VAL A 42 -2.71 -5.79 5.87
N GLU A 43 -2.75 -6.20 7.13
CA GLU A 43 -3.64 -5.56 8.11
C GLU A 43 -3.15 -4.17 8.45
N SER A 44 -4.11 -3.26 8.74
CA SER A 44 -3.74 -1.88 9.04
C SER A 44 -2.80 -1.78 10.24
N GLU A 45 -2.96 -2.65 11.21
CA GLU A 45 -2.09 -2.65 12.39
C GLU A 45 -0.67 -3.09 12.07
N ASP A 46 -0.45 -3.68 10.90
CA ASP A 46 0.88 -4.11 10.47
C ASP A 46 1.51 -3.15 9.46
N PHE A 47 0.85 -2.08 9.09
CA PHE A 47 1.36 -1.17 8.07
C PHE A 47 2.72 -0.61 8.42
N ASP A 48 2.95 -0.28 9.68
CA ASP A 48 4.23 0.29 10.12
C ASP A 48 5.29 -0.77 10.40
N LYS A 49 4.90 -2.02 10.36
CA LYS A 49 5.83 -3.14 10.60
C LYS A 49 6.21 -3.86 9.33
N THR A 50 5.49 -3.64 8.26
CA THR A 50 5.69 -4.36 7.00
C THR A 50 6.58 -3.52 6.10
N GLU A 51 7.80 -3.99 5.88
CA GLU A 51 8.73 -3.32 4.97
C GLU A 51 8.52 -3.82 3.56
N ILE A 52 8.57 -2.88 2.64
CA ILE A 52 8.45 -3.19 1.23
C ILE A 52 9.80 -3.66 0.72
N LYS A 53 9.78 -4.66 -0.14
CA LYS A 53 11.00 -5.22 -0.71
C LYS A 53 11.03 -4.98 -2.20
N GLU A 54 12.21 -5.13 -2.77
CA GLU A 54 12.39 -4.92 -4.20
C GLU A 54 11.47 -5.82 -5.01
N ASN A 55 10.87 -5.25 -6.03
CA ASN A 55 9.95 -5.93 -6.95
C ASN A 55 8.61 -6.27 -6.34
N ASP A 56 8.32 -5.79 -5.15
CA ASP A 56 6.98 -5.99 -4.57
C ASP A 56 5.94 -5.27 -5.40
N VAL A 57 4.75 -5.87 -5.44
CA VAL A 57 3.59 -5.29 -6.11
C VAL A 57 2.59 -4.91 -5.04
N ILE A 58 2.42 -3.61 -4.84
CA ILE A 58 1.56 -3.08 -3.80
C ILE A 58 0.30 -2.53 -4.46
N GLU A 59 -0.86 -2.89 -3.93
CA GLU A 59 -2.12 -2.39 -4.42
C GLU A 59 -2.95 -1.82 -3.29
N PHE A 60 -3.68 -0.76 -3.59
CA PHE A 60 -4.59 -0.14 -2.65
C PHE A 60 -6.01 -0.39 -3.13
N LEU A 61 -6.77 -1.09 -2.33
CA LEU A 61 -8.15 -1.43 -2.66
C LEU A 61 -9.08 -0.65 -1.75
N TYR A 62 -9.94 0.15 -2.34
CA TYR A 62 -10.87 0.97 -1.59
C TYR A 62 -12.24 0.31 -1.59
N PHE A 63 -12.69 -0.07 -0.41
CA PHE A 63 -14.04 -0.61 -0.27
C PHE A 63 -14.92 0.52 0.25
N MET A 64 -15.62 1.14 -0.65
CA MET A 64 -16.42 2.31 -0.33
C MET A 64 -17.74 1.99 0.34
N GLY A 65 -17.97 0.73 0.60
CA GLY A 65 -19.12 0.35 1.39
C GLY A 65 -20.44 0.79 0.82
N GLY A 66 -20.60 0.68 -0.45
CA GLY A 66 -21.85 1.07 -1.06
C GLY A 66 -22.07 2.57 -1.13
N GLY A 67 -21.20 3.33 -0.53
CA GLY A 67 -21.35 4.77 -0.53
C GLY A 67 -21.16 5.38 -1.91
N ALA A 68 -20.59 4.64 -2.80
CA ALA A 68 -20.34 5.15 -4.15
C ALA A 68 -21.53 4.95 -5.07
N PHE A 69 -22.56 4.34 -4.61
CA PHE A 69 -23.67 3.98 -5.49
C PHE A 69 -24.99 4.27 -4.89
#